data_f280f5d39255aeb93439ce14b8229fe5
#
_entry.id   f280f5d39255aeb93439ce14b8229fe5
#
_cell.length_a   1.000
_cell.length_b   1.000
_cell.length_c   1.000
_cell.angle_alpha   90.00
_cell.angle_beta   90.00
_cell.angle_gamma   90.00
#
_symmetry.space_group_name_H-M   'P 1'
#
loop_
_entity.id
_entity.type
_entity.pdbx_description
1 polymer ?
#
loop_
_entity_poly.entity_id
_entity_poly.type
_entity_poly.pdbx_seq_one_letter_code
_entity_poly.pdbx_strand_id
1 'polypeptide(L)'
;MFTLSYLCTPPPESMKSQVMQMVVDYLSDISPVSLTPSNPLYQLYQYVVGLEVHRYLDSMDGAQPGKPELIMALDAEDPARLLGFALYLPYVDDPKACVLLYLAVQTSHRRQGIGRAMIEAMMTRYPHAEVACVAGKVPYFEALGFMPLTARGPQVVMNNRNQASSGVVAVQDLQPIFQSEEVRQIHTYLVKQHGADAMSDAEKQRDALDRKSVV
;
A
#
# COMPACT_ATOMS: atom_id res chain seq x y z
N MET A 1 8.17 -23.15 0.67
CA MET A 1 8.98 -22.50 -0.41
C MET A 1 8.04 -21.59 -1.21
N PHE A 2 8.54 -20.55 -1.91
CA PHE A 2 7.68 -19.64 -2.70
C PHE A 2 8.28 -19.36 -4.07
N THR A 3 7.46 -18.95 -5.01
CA THR A 3 7.83 -18.45 -6.33
C THR A 3 7.31 -17.03 -6.52
N LEU A 4 7.96 -16.22 -7.36
CA LEU A 4 7.50 -14.88 -7.70
C LEU A 4 6.88 -14.86 -9.09
N SER A 5 5.72 -14.21 -9.21
CA SER A 5 5.02 -13.95 -10.48
C SER A 5 4.91 -12.44 -10.68
N TYR A 6 5.22 -11.98 -11.90
CA TYR A 6 5.18 -10.56 -12.29
C TYR A 6 4.02 -10.32 -13.23
N LEU A 7 3.21 -9.34 -12.94
CA LEU A 7 2.07 -8.97 -13.76
C LEU A 7 2.13 -7.50 -14.14
N CYS A 8 1.98 -7.23 -15.44
CA CYS A 8 1.76 -5.92 -16.04
C CYS A 8 0.33 -5.79 -16.60
N THR A 9 -0.52 -6.77 -16.33
CA THR A 9 -1.95 -6.84 -16.66
C THR A 9 -2.71 -7.26 -15.41
N PRO A 10 -4.03 -7.03 -15.32
CA PRO A 10 -4.81 -7.42 -14.16
C PRO A 10 -4.61 -8.91 -13.80
N PRO A 11 -4.48 -9.24 -12.51
CA PRO A 11 -4.38 -10.63 -12.10
C PRO A 11 -5.68 -11.39 -12.41
N PRO A 12 -5.61 -12.73 -12.57
CA PRO A 12 -6.82 -13.56 -12.63
C PRO A 12 -7.73 -13.29 -11.44
N GLU A 13 -9.04 -13.39 -11.61
CA GLU A 13 -10.03 -13.00 -10.59
C GLU A 13 -9.83 -13.72 -9.24
N SER A 14 -9.42 -14.99 -9.27
CA SER A 14 -9.10 -15.75 -8.06
C SER A 14 -7.89 -15.17 -7.29
N MET A 15 -6.89 -14.64 -8.00
CA MET A 15 -5.73 -13.97 -7.39
C MET A 15 -6.09 -12.56 -6.95
N LYS A 16 -6.87 -11.82 -7.75
CA LYS A 16 -7.39 -10.50 -7.37
C LYS A 16 -8.16 -10.57 -6.06
N SER A 17 -9.05 -11.55 -5.92
CA SER A 17 -9.80 -11.77 -4.67
C SER A 17 -8.88 -12.03 -3.47
N GLN A 18 -7.80 -12.80 -3.63
CA GLN A 18 -6.84 -13.03 -2.55
C GLN A 18 -6.03 -11.77 -2.21
N VAL A 19 -5.62 -10.97 -3.21
CA VAL A 19 -4.98 -9.66 -2.95
C VAL A 19 -5.92 -8.76 -2.17
N MET A 20 -7.20 -8.65 -2.58
CA MET A 20 -8.20 -7.84 -1.89
C MET A 20 -8.45 -8.33 -0.46
N GLN A 21 -8.50 -9.65 -0.22
CA GLN A 21 -8.61 -10.20 1.12
C GLN A 21 -7.40 -9.81 1.98
N MET A 22 -6.19 -9.88 1.43
CA MET A 22 -4.98 -9.44 2.15
C MET A 22 -4.99 -7.95 2.48
N VAL A 23 -5.56 -7.09 1.62
CA VAL A 23 -5.73 -5.66 1.93
C VAL A 23 -6.61 -5.46 3.15
N VAL A 24 -7.73 -6.19 3.24
CA VAL A 24 -8.65 -6.13 4.38
C VAL A 24 -7.98 -6.66 5.66
N ASP A 25 -7.33 -7.82 5.58
CA ASP A 25 -6.74 -8.51 6.74
C ASP A 25 -5.52 -7.78 7.31
N TYR A 26 -4.75 -7.12 6.45
CA TYR A 26 -3.48 -6.48 6.82
C TYR A 26 -3.51 -4.95 6.73
N LEU A 27 -4.69 -4.34 6.85
CA LEU A 27 -4.83 -2.88 6.79
C LEU A 27 -3.86 -2.16 7.74
N SER A 28 -3.70 -2.62 8.98
CA SER A 28 -2.77 -2.02 9.95
C SER A 28 -1.31 -2.00 9.48
N ASP A 29 -0.96 -2.89 8.54
CA ASP A 29 0.40 -2.97 8.00
C ASP A 29 0.60 -2.12 6.76
N ILE A 30 -0.44 -1.90 5.96
CA ILE A 30 -0.36 -1.26 4.65
C ILE A 30 -1.01 0.12 4.60
N SER A 31 -1.80 0.49 5.62
CA SER A 31 -2.46 1.80 5.67
C SER A 31 -1.44 2.95 5.66
N PRO A 32 -1.73 4.04 4.93
CA PRO A 32 -0.91 5.25 4.95
C PRO A 32 -0.91 5.96 6.31
N VAL A 33 -1.85 5.62 7.18
CA VAL A 33 -1.96 6.11 8.56
C VAL A 33 -1.88 4.95 9.53
N SER A 34 -1.35 5.19 10.72
CA SER A 34 -1.26 4.16 11.76
C SER A 34 -2.64 3.89 12.36
N LEU A 35 -3.25 2.77 12.00
CA LEU A 35 -4.56 2.34 12.47
C LEU A 35 -4.50 0.95 13.11
N THR A 36 -5.18 0.79 14.24
CA THR A 36 -5.40 -0.52 14.87
C THR A 36 -6.83 -0.99 14.65
N PRO A 37 -7.13 -2.29 14.72
CA PRO A 37 -8.49 -2.81 14.57
C PRO A 37 -9.51 -2.22 15.58
N SER A 38 -9.04 -1.73 16.72
CA SER A 38 -9.89 -1.06 17.72
C SER A 38 -10.21 0.41 17.40
N ASN A 39 -9.54 1.00 16.39
CA ASN A 39 -9.80 2.38 16.00
C ASN A 39 -11.18 2.49 15.32
N PRO A 40 -12.06 3.43 15.72
CA PRO A 40 -13.38 3.63 15.10
C PRO A 40 -13.35 3.83 13.58
N LEU A 41 -12.26 4.38 13.03
CA LEU A 41 -12.09 4.61 11.58
C LEU A 41 -11.61 3.37 10.82
N TYR A 42 -11.30 2.25 11.50
CA TYR A 42 -10.64 1.10 10.87
C TYR A 42 -11.42 0.54 9.67
N GLN A 43 -12.72 0.32 9.82
CA GLN A 43 -13.57 -0.22 8.76
C GLN A 43 -13.72 0.76 7.58
N LEU A 44 -13.76 2.07 7.85
CA LEU A 44 -13.80 3.09 6.80
C LEU A 44 -12.52 3.03 5.94
N TYR A 45 -11.37 2.89 6.59
CA TYR A 45 -10.09 2.76 5.88
C TYR A 45 -9.93 1.41 5.16
N GLN A 46 -10.51 0.32 5.69
CA GLN A 46 -10.58 -0.96 4.95
C GLN A 46 -11.31 -0.77 3.61
N TYR A 47 -12.41 -0.03 3.60
CA TYR A 47 -13.13 0.28 2.38
C TYR A 47 -12.32 1.19 1.43
N VAL A 48 -11.78 2.30 1.95
CA VAL A 48 -11.04 3.28 1.14
C VAL A 48 -9.80 2.67 0.50
N VAL A 49 -8.94 2.02 1.29
CA VAL A 49 -7.71 1.36 0.80
C VAL A 49 -8.07 0.18 -0.10
N GLY A 50 -9.12 -0.58 0.24
CA GLY A 50 -9.63 -1.65 -0.60
C GLY A 50 -10.04 -1.14 -1.98
N LEU A 51 -10.83 -0.08 -2.05
CA LEU A 51 -11.28 0.50 -3.33
C LEU A 51 -10.11 1.10 -4.12
N GLU A 52 -9.15 1.73 -3.45
CA GLU A 52 -7.93 2.23 -4.08
C GLU A 52 -7.13 1.10 -4.74
N VAL A 53 -6.82 0.03 -4.00
CA VAL A 53 -6.10 -1.13 -4.55
C VAL A 53 -6.88 -1.77 -5.69
N HIS A 54 -8.20 -1.94 -5.53
CA HIS A 54 -9.06 -2.47 -6.59
C HIS A 54 -8.94 -1.67 -7.89
N ARG A 55 -9.01 -0.34 -7.81
CA ARG A 55 -8.87 0.55 -8.97
C ARG A 55 -7.47 0.47 -9.60
N TYR A 56 -6.41 0.34 -8.79
CA TYR A 56 -5.07 0.12 -9.32
C TYR A 56 -4.99 -1.20 -10.11
N LEU A 57 -5.54 -2.29 -9.56
CA LEU A 57 -5.54 -3.58 -10.24
C LEU A 57 -6.33 -3.53 -11.56
N ASP A 58 -7.47 -2.83 -11.61
CA ASP A 58 -8.26 -2.66 -12.84
C ASP A 58 -7.53 -1.79 -13.87
N SER A 59 -6.77 -0.78 -13.42
CA SER A 59 -6.03 0.10 -14.32
C SER A 59 -4.77 -0.54 -14.94
N MET A 60 -4.39 -1.74 -14.52
CA MET A 60 -3.26 -2.47 -15.11
C MET A 60 -3.46 -2.83 -16.59
N ASP A 61 -4.70 -2.89 -17.07
CA ASP A 61 -5.03 -3.20 -18.47
C ASP A 61 -4.87 -2.00 -19.42
N GLY A 62 -4.59 -0.83 -18.89
CA GLY A 62 -4.43 0.41 -19.66
C GLY A 62 -3.20 0.40 -20.57
N ALA A 63 -3.26 1.15 -21.67
CA ALA A 63 -2.11 1.45 -22.55
C ALA A 63 -1.29 2.65 -22.04
N GLN A 64 -1.64 3.22 -20.89
CA GLN A 64 -1.02 4.45 -20.40
C GLN A 64 0.36 4.19 -19.79
N PRO A 65 1.34 5.11 -19.97
CA PRO A 65 2.61 5.06 -19.28
C PRO A 65 2.42 5.13 -17.76
N GLY A 66 3.28 4.44 -17.00
CA GLY A 66 3.23 4.47 -15.53
C GLY A 66 2.08 3.68 -14.92
N LYS A 67 1.46 2.77 -15.69
CA LYS A 67 0.41 1.88 -15.16
C LYS A 67 0.93 0.99 -14.02
N PRO A 68 0.05 0.59 -13.08
CA PRO A 68 0.46 -0.26 -11.98
C PRO A 68 1.03 -1.59 -12.43
N GLU A 69 1.98 -2.09 -11.67
CA GLU A 69 2.54 -3.43 -11.81
C GLU A 69 2.43 -4.17 -10.47
N LEU A 70 2.29 -5.48 -10.55
CA LEU A 70 2.06 -6.35 -9.39
C LEU A 70 3.10 -7.48 -9.37
N ILE A 71 3.75 -7.66 -8.22
CA ILE A 71 4.50 -8.89 -7.93
C ILE A 71 3.67 -9.69 -6.92
N MET A 72 3.47 -10.96 -7.21
CA MET A 72 2.83 -11.91 -6.31
C MET A 72 3.86 -12.96 -5.87
N ALA A 73 3.89 -13.24 -4.57
CA ALA A 73 4.58 -14.40 -4.02
C ALA A 73 3.56 -15.53 -3.86
N LEU A 74 3.76 -16.61 -4.57
CA LEU A 74 2.89 -17.78 -4.60
C LEU A 74 3.53 -18.94 -3.87
N ASP A 75 2.72 -19.79 -3.25
CA ASP A 75 3.21 -21.03 -2.66
C ASP A 75 3.77 -21.95 -3.77
N ALA A 76 4.96 -22.50 -3.56
CA ALA A 76 5.59 -23.35 -4.55
C ALA A 76 4.91 -24.72 -4.69
N GLU A 77 4.20 -25.19 -3.64
CA GLU A 77 3.46 -26.43 -3.64
C GLU A 77 2.01 -26.25 -4.11
N ASP A 78 1.45 -25.05 -3.92
CA ASP A 78 0.12 -24.67 -4.36
C ASP A 78 0.17 -23.29 -5.04
N PRO A 79 0.47 -23.20 -6.34
CA PRO A 79 0.54 -21.93 -7.08
C PRO A 79 -0.77 -21.13 -7.13
N ALA A 80 -1.89 -21.73 -6.73
CA ALA A 80 -3.16 -21.01 -6.59
C ALA A 80 -3.25 -20.22 -5.26
N ARG A 81 -2.30 -20.40 -4.34
CA ARG A 81 -2.25 -19.75 -3.04
C ARG A 81 -1.30 -18.55 -3.04
N LEU A 82 -1.84 -17.38 -2.72
CA LEU A 82 -1.08 -16.14 -2.57
C LEU A 82 -0.48 -16.08 -1.15
N LEU A 83 0.82 -15.86 -1.04
CA LEU A 83 1.54 -15.65 0.22
C LEU A 83 1.86 -14.20 0.52
N GLY A 84 1.93 -13.37 -0.53
CA GLY A 84 2.22 -11.95 -0.43
C GLY A 84 2.10 -11.25 -1.78
N PHE A 85 2.00 -9.92 -1.73
CA PHE A 85 2.00 -9.10 -2.94
C PHE A 85 2.77 -7.79 -2.73
N ALA A 86 3.30 -7.24 -3.81
CA ALA A 86 3.83 -5.88 -3.91
C ALA A 86 3.19 -5.20 -5.12
N LEU A 87 2.50 -4.08 -4.88
CA LEU A 87 1.88 -3.24 -5.89
C LEU A 87 2.70 -1.95 -5.99
N TYR A 88 3.13 -1.59 -7.19
CA TYR A 88 3.98 -0.43 -7.41
C TYR A 88 3.65 0.28 -8.72
N LEU A 89 4.06 1.55 -8.83
CA LEU A 89 3.88 2.40 -10.00
C LEU A 89 5.24 2.75 -10.59
N PRO A 90 5.53 2.39 -11.84
CA PRO A 90 6.63 2.98 -12.60
C PRO A 90 6.45 4.50 -12.75
N TYR A 91 7.56 5.24 -12.80
CA TYR A 91 7.51 6.63 -13.21
C TYR A 91 7.20 6.73 -14.71
N VAL A 92 6.44 7.75 -15.10
CA VAL A 92 6.02 7.96 -16.50
C VAL A 92 7.21 8.35 -17.36
N ASP A 93 8.11 9.15 -16.82
CA ASP A 93 9.23 9.82 -17.50
C ASP A 93 10.61 9.32 -17.03
N ASP A 94 10.68 8.38 -16.10
CA ASP A 94 11.92 7.70 -15.70
C ASP A 94 11.71 6.18 -15.73
N PRO A 95 12.13 5.49 -16.83
CA PRO A 95 11.93 4.05 -16.98
C PRO A 95 12.75 3.19 -15.99
N LYS A 96 13.60 3.80 -15.18
CA LYS A 96 14.40 3.12 -14.15
C LYS A 96 13.88 3.34 -12.75
N ALA A 97 12.79 4.10 -12.59
CA ALA A 97 12.24 4.47 -11.29
C ALA A 97 10.82 3.93 -11.07
N CYS A 98 10.51 3.57 -9.83
CA CYS A 98 9.16 3.20 -9.40
C CYS A 98 8.88 3.65 -7.96
N VAL A 99 7.59 3.71 -7.63
CA VAL A 99 7.11 3.91 -6.24
C VAL A 99 6.40 2.65 -5.77
N LEU A 100 6.86 2.07 -4.67
CA LEU A 100 6.15 1.00 -3.97
C LEU A 100 4.95 1.59 -3.24
N LEU A 101 3.75 1.16 -3.61
CA LEU A 101 2.50 1.60 -2.96
C LEU A 101 2.12 0.69 -1.80
N TYR A 102 2.03 -0.61 -2.06
CA TYR A 102 1.56 -1.59 -1.10
C TYR A 102 2.46 -2.83 -1.10
N LEU A 103 2.77 -3.31 0.11
CA LEU A 103 3.52 -4.54 0.34
C LEU A 103 2.88 -5.29 1.50
N ALA A 104 2.39 -6.48 1.26
CA ALA A 104 1.86 -7.36 2.31
C ALA A 104 2.37 -8.79 2.16
N VAL A 105 2.59 -9.44 3.30
CA VAL A 105 2.93 -10.86 3.40
C VAL A 105 2.03 -11.49 4.47
N GLN A 106 1.45 -12.65 4.16
CA GLN A 106 0.63 -13.41 5.10
C GLN A 106 1.38 -13.62 6.42
N THR A 107 0.71 -13.41 7.55
CA THR A 107 1.33 -13.48 8.88
C THR A 107 2.07 -14.79 9.12
N SER A 108 1.50 -15.91 8.70
CA SER A 108 2.10 -17.25 8.83
C SER A 108 3.38 -17.44 8.00
N HIS A 109 3.65 -16.57 7.03
CA HIS A 109 4.79 -16.64 6.10
C HIS A 109 5.76 -15.47 6.25
N ARG A 110 5.59 -14.62 7.27
CA ARG A 110 6.52 -13.53 7.59
C ARG A 110 7.85 -14.08 8.08
N ARG A 111 8.91 -13.27 8.03
CA ARG A 111 10.28 -13.60 8.43
C ARG A 111 10.93 -14.72 7.60
N GLN A 112 10.36 -15.10 6.46
CA GLN A 112 10.87 -16.08 5.52
C GLN A 112 11.50 -15.45 4.26
N GLY A 113 11.77 -14.16 4.27
CA GLY A 113 12.41 -13.44 3.15
C GLY A 113 11.46 -13.03 2.02
N ILE A 114 10.16 -13.36 2.06
CA ILE A 114 9.21 -13.11 0.96
C ILE A 114 9.14 -11.60 0.62
N GLY A 115 8.94 -10.74 1.61
CA GLY A 115 8.87 -9.29 1.37
C GLY A 115 10.16 -8.73 0.79
N ARG A 116 11.32 -9.18 1.28
CA ARG A 116 12.64 -8.83 0.73
C ARG A 116 12.75 -9.27 -0.73
N ALA A 117 12.41 -10.50 -1.05
CA ALA A 117 12.51 -11.03 -2.39
C ALA A 117 11.63 -10.25 -3.39
N MET A 118 10.41 -9.86 -3.00
CA MET A 118 9.54 -9.03 -3.85
C MET A 118 10.13 -7.63 -4.10
N ILE A 119 10.73 -6.99 -3.07
CA ILE A 119 11.38 -5.68 -3.24
C ILE A 119 12.65 -5.78 -4.10
N GLU A 120 13.49 -6.78 -3.88
CA GLU A 120 14.70 -7.02 -4.68
C GLU A 120 14.33 -7.30 -6.14
N ALA A 121 13.27 -8.06 -6.37
CA ALA A 121 12.74 -8.32 -7.70
C ALA A 121 12.21 -7.05 -8.39
N MET A 122 11.49 -6.19 -7.68
CA MET A 122 11.08 -4.88 -8.17
C MET A 122 12.29 -4.00 -8.51
N MET A 123 13.30 -3.93 -7.63
CA MET A 123 14.52 -3.16 -7.84
C MET A 123 15.40 -3.70 -8.98
N THR A 124 15.31 -4.97 -9.30
CA THR A 124 15.99 -5.53 -10.50
C THR A 124 15.44 -4.91 -11.77
N ARG A 125 14.14 -4.65 -11.83
CA ARG A 125 13.48 -4.01 -12.96
C ARG A 125 13.57 -2.48 -12.91
N TYR A 126 13.41 -1.91 -11.71
CA TYR A 126 13.45 -0.47 -11.44
C TYR A 126 14.53 -0.18 -10.38
N PRO A 127 15.77 0.08 -10.80
CA PRO A 127 16.89 0.28 -9.88
C PRO A 127 16.71 1.46 -8.91
N HIS A 128 15.81 2.40 -9.23
CA HIS A 128 15.46 3.53 -8.40
C HIS A 128 14.06 3.34 -7.83
N ALA A 129 13.99 2.98 -6.56
CA ALA A 129 12.73 2.71 -5.89
C ALA A 129 12.47 3.73 -4.78
N GLU A 130 11.25 4.24 -4.72
CA GLU A 130 10.74 5.06 -3.63
C GLU A 130 9.63 4.33 -2.86
N VAL A 131 9.48 4.66 -1.60
CA VAL A 131 8.39 4.19 -0.74
C VAL A 131 8.02 5.28 0.26
N ALA A 132 6.74 5.38 0.59
CA ALA A 132 6.28 6.14 1.74
C ALA A 132 5.73 5.16 2.79
N CYS A 133 6.23 5.22 4.01
CA CYS A 133 5.83 4.32 5.07
C CYS A 133 5.66 5.04 6.41
N VAL A 134 4.86 4.47 7.30
CA VAL A 134 4.78 4.95 8.69
C VAL A 134 6.11 4.72 9.43
N ALA A 135 6.43 5.57 10.39
CA ALA A 135 7.73 5.58 11.08
C ALA A 135 8.15 4.18 11.63
N GLY A 136 7.20 3.38 12.10
CA GLY A 136 7.47 2.03 12.59
C GLY A 136 7.99 1.04 11.53
N LYS A 137 7.86 1.35 10.23
CA LYS A 137 8.35 0.52 9.11
C LYS A 137 9.71 0.99 8.57
N VAL A 138 10.20 2.16 8.99
CA VAL A 138 11.50 2.70 8.54
C VAL A 138 12.64 1.69 8.72
N PRO A 139 12.84 1.03 9.88
CA PRO A 139 13.95 0.08 10.04
C PRO A 139 13.88 -1.11 9.08
N TYR A 140 12.68 -1.51 8.67
CA TYR A 140 12.51 -2.59 7.67
C TYR A 140 13.05 -2.17 6.31
N PHE A 141 12.72 -0.95 5.85
CA PHE A 141 13.18 -0.45 4.56
C PHE A 141 14.67 -0.07 4.59
N GLU A 142 15.18 0.46 5.71
CA GLU A 142 16.63 0.69 5.89
C GLU A 142 17.44 -0.61 5.72
N ALA A 143 16.95 -1.72 6.28
CA ALA A 143 17.58 -3.04 6.11
C ALA A 143 17.53 -3.57 4.66
N LEU A 144 16.78 -2.90 3.77
CA LEU A 144 16.70 -3.16 2.32
C LEU A 144 17.48 -2.13 1.49
N GLY A 145 18.19 -1.20 2.15
CA GLY A 145 19.01 -0.18 1.49
C GLY A 145 18.29 1.11 1.14
N PHE A 146 17.08 1.32 1.67
CA PHE A 146 16.40 2.61 1.54
C PHE A 146 16.87 3.58 2.61
N MET A 147 16.86 4.87 2.30
CA MET A 147 17.22 5.95 3.22
C MET A 147 16.08 6.95 3.33
N PRO A 148 15.80 7.46 4.55
CA PRO A 148 14.84 8.53 4.73
C PRO A 148 15.23 9.79 3.96
N LEU A 149 14.28 10.40 3.24
CA LEU A 149 14.47 11.64 2.50
C LEU A 149 13.74 12.81 3.15
N THR A 150 12.45 12.64 3.43
CA THR A 150 11.57 13.68 3.94
C THR A 150 10.35 13.09 4.60
N ALA A 151 9.63 13.91 5.37
CA ALA A 151 8.31 13.57 5.89
C ALA A 151 7.21 14.07 4.94
N ARG A 152 6.15 13.28 4.79
CA ARG A 152 4.94 13.62 4.06
C ARG A 152 3.71 13.18 4.87
N GLY A 153 3.11 14.14 5.59
CA GLY A 153 2.07 13.81 6.56
C GLY A 153 2.57 12.81 7.60
N PRO A 154 1.84 11.70 7.88
CA PRO A 154 2.25 10.68 8.86
C PRO A 154 3.32 9.72 8.33
N GLN A 155 3.78 9.90 7.12
CA GLN A 155 4.70 8.99 6.45
C GLN A 155 6.10 9.57 6.30
N VAL A 156 7.10 8.69 6.33
CA VAL A 156 8.47 8.96 5.92
C VAL A 156 8.63 8.50 4.47
N VAL A 157 9.01 9.43 3.59
CA VAL A 157 9.40 9.11 2.22
C VAL A 157 10.83 8.63 2.24
N MET A 158 11.08 7.49 1.65
CA MET A 158 12.40 6.86 1.57
C MET A 158 12.70 6.44 0.14
N ASN A 159 13.98 6.43 -0.22
CA ASN A 159 14.41 5.80 -1.46
C ASN A 159 15.81 5.17 -1.35
N ASN A 160 16.25 4.49 -2.39
CA ASN A 160 17.54 3.79 -2.41
C ASN A 160 18.66 4.56 -3.13
N ARG A 161 18.55 5.90 -3.32
CA ARG A 161 19.53 6.69 -4.10
C ARG A 161 19.90 8.09 -3.58
N ASN A 162 19.63 8.43 -2.34
CA ASN A 162 19.98 9.72 -1.68
C ASN A 162 19.34 10.99 -2.25
N GLN A 163 18.45 10.90 -3.24
CA GLN A 163 17.78 12.06 -3.83
C GLN A 163 16.38 11.68 -4.29
N ALA A 164 15.43 12.59 -4.11
CA ALA A 164 14.07 12.41 -4.61
C ALA A 164 14.06 12.28 -6.13
N SER A 165 13.14 11.47 -6.67
CA SER A 165 12.83 11.44 -8.07
C SER A 165 12.19 12.77 -8.49
N SER A 166 12.60 13.29 -9.64
CA SER A 166 11.96 14.45 -10.26
C SER A 166 10.86 14.06 -11.24
N GLY A 167 10.61 12.77 -11.38
CA GLY A 167 9.68 12.23 -12.34
C GLY A 167 8.21 12.31 -11.90
N VAL A 168 7.30 11.95 -12.81
CA VAL A 168 5.84 11.95 -12.60
C VAL A 168 5.36 10.54 -12.34
N VAL A 169 4.55 10.36 -11.30
CA VAL A 169 3.87 9.10 -10.93
C VAL A 169 2.37 9.29 -11.03
N ALA A 170 1.68 8.35 -11.67
CA ALA A 170 0.23 8.37 -11.86
C ALA A 170 -0.51 7.83 -10.62
N VAL A 171 -0.44 8.57 -9.50
CA VAL A 171 -1.20 8.21 -8.29
C VAL A 171 -2.68 8.51 -8.44
N GLN A 172 -3.52 7.71 -7.81
CA GLN A 172 -4.97 7.94 -7.79
C GLN A 172 -5.33 9.11 -6.87
N ASP A 173 -6.28 9.93 -7.31
CA ASP A 173 -6.95 10.90 -6.44
C ASP A 173 -7.96 10.15 -5.56
N LEU A 174 -7.75 10.20 -4.25
CA LEU A 174 -8.64 9.56 -3.26
C LEU A 174 -9.82 10.45 -2.85
N GLN A 175 -9.82 11.74 -3.20
CA GLN A 175 -10.91 12.64 -2.81
C GLN A 175 -12.28 12.15 -3.29
N PRO A 176 -12.46 11.65 -4.53
CA PRO A 176 -13.74 11.09 -4.96
C PRO A 176 -14.18 9.87 -4.13
N ILE A 177 -13.24 9.08 -3.62
CA ILE A 177 -13.55 7.94 -2.73
C ILE A 177 -14.08 8.46 -1.40
N PHE A 178 -13.37 9.39 -0.76
CA PHE A 178 -13.79 9.97 0.51
C PHE A 178 -15.11 10.73 0.44
N GLN A 179 -15.45 11.27 -0.74
CA GLN A 179 -16.70 11.99 -0.98
C GLN A 179 -17.86 11.09 -1.45
N SER A 180 -17.62 9.79 -1.62
CA SER A 180 -18.63 8.85 -2.12
C SER A 180 -19.77 8.64 -1.12
N GLU A 181 -20.92 8.20 -1.64
CA GLU A 181 -22.09 7.88 -0.82
C GLU A 181 -21.81 6.69 0.11
N GLU A 182 -21.04 5.72 -0.35
CA GLU A 182 -20.66 4.54 0.41
C GLU A 182 -19.83 4.93 1.65
N VAL A 183 -18.86 5.83 1.51
CA VAL A 183 -18.07 6.33 2.65
C VAL A 183 -18.95 7.08 3.64
N ARG A 184 -19.92 7.89 3.16
CA ARG A 184 -20.87 8.56 4.03
C ARG A 184 -21.76 7.59 4.80
N GLN A 185 -22.21 6.52 4.15
CA GLN A 185 -23.02 5.47 4.79
C GLN A 185 -22.21 4.71 5.83
N ILE A 186 -20.97 4.31 5.51
CA ILE A 186 -20.04 3.66 6.45
C ILE A 186 -19.79 4.59 7.65
N HIS A 187 -19.48 5.86 7.42
CA HIS A 187 -19.25 6.82 8.49
C HIS A 187 -20.50 6.97 9.39
N THR A 188 -21.67 7.10 8.79
CA THR A 188 -22.94 7.18 9.53
C THR A 188 -23.20 5.94 10.39
N TYR A 189 -22.90 4.76 9.86
CA TYR A 189 -22.98 3.50 10.61
C TYR A 189 -22.00 3.47 11.79
N LEU A 190 -20.75 3.88 11.58
CA LEU A 190 -19.71 3.90 12.61
C LEU A 190 -20.03 4.91 13.71
N VAL A 191 -20.60 6.08 13.37
CA VAL A 191 -21.11 7.05 14.35
C VAL A 191 -22.21 6.43 15.23
N LYS A 192 -23.12 5.66 14.65
CA LYS A 192 -24.15 4.92 15.42
C LYS A 192 -23.55 3.86 16.33
N GLN A 193 -22.49 3.21 15.89
CA GLN A 193 -21.85 2.11 16.63
C GLN A 193 -20.94 2.60 17.75
N HIS A 194 -20.14 3.64 17.52
CA HIS A 194 -19.08 4.10 18.43
C HIS A 194 -19.44 5.40 19.16
N GLY A 195 -20.42 6.15 18.66
CA GLY A 195 -20.76 7.47 19.15
C GLY A 195 -19.98 8.59 18.44
N ALA A 196 -20.59 9.79 18.38
CA ALA A 196 -20.03 10.94 17.69
C ALA A 196 -18.70 11.42 18.30
N ASP A 197 -18.60 11.40 19.63
CA ASP A 197 -17.38 11.84 20.34
C ASP A 197 -16.19 10.90 20.03
N ALA A 198 -16.38 9.60 20.08
CA ALA A 198 -15.33 8.62 19.77
C ALA A 198 -14.86 8.75 18.30
N MET A 199 -15.78 8.97 17.37
CA MET A 199 -15.43 9.21 15.96
C MET A 199 -14.65 10.50 15.79
N SER A 200 -15.10 11.62 16.40
CA SER A 200 -14.40 12.90 16.36
C SER A 200 -13.00 12.82 16.96
N ASP A 201 -12.84 12.09 18.06
CA ASP A 201 -11.52 11.91 18.69
C ASP A 201 -10.60 11.04 17.84
N ALA A 202 -11.12 10.00 17.19
CA ALA A 202 -10.35 9.19 16.25
C ALA A 202 -9.88 9.99 15.02
N GLU A 203 -10.71 10.88 14.50
CA GLU A 203 -10.37 11.81 13.41
C GLU A 203 -9.30 12.81 13.83
N LYS A 204 -9.45 13.42 15.02
CA LYS A 204 -8.42 14.33 15.58
C LYS A 204 -7.08 13.62 15.80
N GLN A 205 -7.10 12.37 16.29
CA GLN A 205 -5.88 11.59 16.49
C GLN A 205 -5.19 11.29 15.16
N ARG A 206 -5.93 10.90 14.12
CA ARG A 206 -5.42 10.73 12.77
C ARG A 206 -4.75 12.02 12.28
N ASP A 207 -5.44 13.15 12.36
CA ASP A 207 -4.94 14.45 11.89
C ASP A 207 -3.75 14.97 12.72
N ALA A 208 -3.68 14.61 14.00
CA ALA A 208 -2.54 14.95 14.86
C ALA A 208 -1.29 14.12 14.53
N LEU A 209 -1.45 12.86 14.10
CA LEU A 209 -0.35 12.03 13.60
C LEU A 209 0.20 12.60 12.30
N ASP A 210 -0.65 13.10 11.41
CA ASP A 210 -0.25 13.78 10.18
C ASP A 210 0.63 15.01 10.45
N ARG A 211 0.37 15.76 11.51
CA ARG A 211 1.13 16.98 11.86
C ARG A 211 2.46 16.68 12.58
N LYS A 212 2.53 15.63 13.39
CA LYS A 212 3.74 15.30 14.17
C LYS A 212 4.86 14.67 13.34
N SER A 213 4.53 14.13 12.17
CA SER A 213 5.53 13.52 11.26
C SER A 213 6.27 14.56 10.41
N VAL A 214 6.00 15.85 10.60
CA VAL A 214 6.59 16.97 9.82
C VAL A 214 7.77 17.64 10.58
N VAL A 215 8.25 17.08 11.72
CA VAL A 215 9.39 17.65 12.48
C VAL A 215 10.58 16.72 12.45
#